data_bd2b6a5412a02c81471fa3245b379634
#
_entry.id   bd2b6a5412a02c81471fa3245b379634
#
_cell.length_a   1.000
_cell.length_b   1.000
_cell.length_c   1.000
_cell.angle_alpha   90.00
_cell.angle_beta   90.00
_cell.angle_gamma   90.00
#
_symmetry.space_group_name_H-M   'P 1'
#
loop_
_entity.id
_entity.type
_entity.pdbx_description
1 polymer ?
#
loop_
_entity_poly.entity_id
_entity_poly.type
_entity_poly.pdbx_seq_one_letter_code
_entity_poly.pdbx_strand_id
1 'polypeptide(L)'
;ESSAASDVYKRQILKAYGAEIVLTEGARGMKGAIEKADELAKEIPDSFIPGQFVNPVNPKIHKETTGPEIWRDAEGQVDFFVAGVGTGGTITGVGTYLKEQNPNVKVVAVEPATSPVLSEGHGGAHKIQGIGAGFVPKVLDTKVYDEVMPIDNEHPFEASKLLAKTEGILTGISSGAALYLSLI
;
A
#
# COMPACT_ATOMS: atom_id res chain seq x y z
N GLU A 1 11.39 -4.73 6.43
CA GLU A 1 10.36 -5.52 5.76
C GLU A 1 9.84 -6.63 6.66
N SER A 2 8.54 -6.92 6.60
CA SER A 2 8.04 -8.12 7.25
C SER A 2 8.68 -9.34 6.62
N SER A 3 8.95 -10.37 7.41
CA SER A 3 9.59 -11.61 6.94
C SER A 3 8.80 -12.29 5.81
N ALA A 4 7.50 -12.05 5.69
CA ALA A 4 6.66 -12.54 4.60
C ALA A 4 7.00 -11.90 3.24
N ALA A 5 7.55 -10.68 3.22
CA ALA A 5 7.92 -9.98 2.00
C ALA A 5 9.40 -10.12 1.63
N SER A 6 10.24 -10.63 2.53
CA SER A 6 11.68 -10.73 2.31
C SER A 6 12.08 -12.16 1.96
N ASP A 7 12.05 -12.48 0.67
CA ASP A 7 12.60 -13.72 0.17
C ASP A 7 14.13 -13.71 0.11
N VAL A 8 14.71 -14.88 -0.11
CA VAL A 8 16.18 -15.07 -0.18
C VAL A 8 16.81 -14.16 -1.24
N TYR A 9 16.14 -13.98 -2.36
CA TYR A 9 16.62 -13.19 -3.49
C TYR A 9 16.74 -11.70 -3.13
N LYS A 10 15.70 -11.10 -2.53
CA LYS A 10 15.73 -9.70 -2.07
C LYS A 10 16.83 -9.45 -1.06
N ARG A 11 17.01 -10.37 -0.10
CA ARG A 11 18.11 -10.27 0.89
C ARG A 11 19.48 -10.34 0.25
N GLN A 12 19.66 -11.19 -0.77
CA GLN A 12 20.92 -11.28 -1.51
C GLN A 12 21.22 -9.99 -2.27
N ILE A 13 20.24 -9.39 -2.93
CA ILE A 13 20.41 -8.13 -3.63
C ILE A 13 20.77 -6.99 -2.65
N LEU A 14 20.06 -6.87 -1.54
CA LEU A 14 20.35 -5.85 -0.53
C LEU A 14 21.78 -6.00 0.01
N LYS A 15 22.23 -7.23 0.31
CA LYS A 15 23.61 -7.50 0.72
C LYS A 15 24.62 -7.15 -0.37
N ALA A 16 24.32 -7.44 -1.65
CA ALA A 16 25.19 -7.10 -2.75
C ALA A 16 25.36 -5.58 -2.91
N TYR A 17 24.36 -4.79 -2.53
CA TYR A 17 24.46 -3.33 -2.45
C TYR A 17 25.12 -2.82 -1.16
N GLY A 18 25.62 -3.70 -0.30
CA GLY A 18 26.33 -3.33 0.92
C GLY A 18 25.41 -3.06 2.12
N ALA A 19 24.13 -3.37 2.04
CA ALA A 19 23.21 -3.20 3.16
C ALA A 19 23.45 -4.24 4.25
N GLU A 20 23.49 -3.81 5.50
CA GLU A 20 23.36 -4.68 6.67
C GLU A 20 21.90 -5.04 6.88
N ILE A 21 21.61 -6.34 7.05
CA ILE A 21 20.25 -6.84 7.17
C ILE A 21 19.98 -7.32 8.58
N VAL A 22 18.99 -6.70 9.22
CA VAL A 22 18.47 -7.11 10.51
C VAL A 22 17.09 -7.74 10.30
N LEU A 23 16.94 -9.01 10.68
CA LEU A 23 15.68 -9.74 10.57
C LEU A 23 14.90 -9.68 11.87
N THR A 24 13.59 -9.57 11.76
CA THR A 24 12.64 -9.64 12.88
C THR A 24 11.76 -10.89 12.76
N GLU A 25 11.15 -11.30 13.87
CA GLU A 25 10.24 -12.44 13.88
C GLU A 25 9.02 -12.18 12.99
N GLY A 26 8.71 -13.11 12.06
CA GLY A 26 7.61 -12.99 11.12
C GLY A 26 6.23 -12.82 11.79
N ALA A 27 6.03 -13.46 12.95
CA ALA A 27 4.79 -13.33 13.73
C ALA A 27 4.50 -11.89 14.20
N ARG A 28 5.54 -11.04 14.33
CA ARG A 28 5.40 -9.63 14.72
C ARG A 28 5.05 -8.71 13.55
N GLY A 29 5.09 -9.22 12.31
CA GLY A 29 4.73 -8.49 11.09
C GLY A 29 5.46 -7.16 10.94
N MET A 30 4.79 -6.18 10.33
CA MET A 30 5.34 -4.82 10.11
C MET A 30 5.62 -4.08 11.42
N LYS A 31 4.81 -4.29 12.45
CA LYS A 31 5.00 -3.67 13.76
C LYS A 31 6.36 -4.05 14.37
N GLY A 32 6.75 -5.32 14.30
CA GLY A 32 8.04 -5.78 14.77
C GLY A 32 9.21 -5.16 14.01
N ALA A 33 9.08 -4.96 12.70
CA ALA A 33 10.10 -4.30 11.89
C ALA A 33 10.26 -2.81 12.26
N ILE A 34 9.17 -2.10 12.48
CA ILE A 34 9.18 -0.68 12.91
C ILE A 34 9.85 -0.55 14.29
N GLU A 35 9.44 -1.35 15.24
CA GLU A 35 10.02 -1.33 16.60
C GLU A 35 11.53 -1.59 16.57
N LYS A 36 12.00 -2.54 15.75
CA LYS A 36 13.44 -2.81 15.62
C LYS A 36 14.19 -1.67 14.91
N ALA A 37 13.58 -1.03 13.92
CA ALA A 37 14.16 0.15 13.28
C ALA A 37 14.30 1.31 14.28
N ASP A 38 13.29 1.56 15.11
CA ASP A 38 13.32 2.59 16.15
C ASP A 38 14.38 2.30 17.24
N GLU A 39 14.60 1.02 17.57
CA GLU A 39 15.67 0.58 18.48
C GLU A 39 17.05 0.88 17.88
N LEU A 40 17.29 0.45 16.64
CA LEU A 40 18.55 0.66 15.93
C LEU A 40 18.87 2.15 15.74
N ALA A 41 17.86 2.98 15.46
CA ALA A 41 18.05 4.41 15.31
C ALA A 41 18.51 5.11 16.60
N LYS A 42 18.25 4.51 17.78
CA LYS A 42 18.76 5.02 19.05
C LYS A 42 20.21 4.58 19.32
N GLU A 43 20.60 3.45 18.74
CA GLU A 43 21.94 2.87 18.92
C GLU A 43 22.95 3.42 17.89
N ILE A 44 22.48 3.77 16.68
CA ILE A 44 23.33 4.23 15.59
C ILE A 44 23.28 5.76 15.50
N PRO A 45 24.36 6.47 15.88
CA PRO A 45 24.40 7.93 15.76
C PRO A 45 24.20 8.41 14.31
N ASP A 46 23.58 9.56 14.16
CA ASP A 46 23.34 10.21 12.86
C ASP A 46 22.54 9.35 11.86
N SER A 47 21.78 8.35 12.35
CA SER A 47 20.93 7.51 11.54
C SER A 47 19.61 8.21 11.18
N PHE A 48 19.01 7.82 10.06
CA PHE A 48 17.73 8.35 9.59
C PHE A 48 16.78 7.21 9.17
N ILE A 49 15.56 7.23 9.69
CA ILE A 49 14.48 6.33 9.26
C ILE A 49 13.57 7.11 8.29
N PRO A 50 13.44 6.71 7.00
CA PRO A 50 12.52 7.36 6.05
C PRO A 50 11.06 7.38 6.49
N GLY A 51 10.62 6.38 7.26
CA GLY A 51 9.35 6.36 8.00
C GLY A 51 8.12 6.43 7.10
N GLN A 52 7.97 5.52 6.15
CA GLN A 52 6.89 5.55 5.14
C GLN A 52 5.47 5.64 5.71
N PHE A 53 5.24 5.19 6.95
CA PHE A 53 3.92 5.22 7.60
C PHE A 53 3.63 6.54 8.34
N VAL A 54 4.63 7.38 8.51
CA VAL A 54 4.53 8.62 9.30
C VAL A 54 5.03 9.85 8.55
N ASN A 55 5.81 9.68 7.49
CA ASN A 55 6.42 10.77 6.75
C ASN A 55 5.40 11.42 5.79
N PRO A 56 5.03 12.70 5.98
CA PRO A 56 4.03 13.38 5.15
C PRO A 56 4.48 13.60 3.69
N VAL A 57 5.77 13.43 3.39
CA VAL A 57 6.27 13.47 2.01
C VAL A 57 5.69 12.34 1.17
N ASN A 58 5.34 11.19 1.78
CA ASN A 58 4.72 10.07 1.09
C ASN A 58 3.41 10.46 0.39
N PRO A 59 2.32 10.89 1.07
CA PRO A 59 1.13 11.33 0.36
C PRO A 59 1.35 12.60 -0.46
N LYS A 60 2.24 13.50 -0.03
CA LYS A 60 2.55 14.73 -0.75
C LYS A 60 3.05 14.45 -2.16
N ILE A 61 4.02 13.55 -2.34
CA ILE A 61 4.57 13.24 -3.67
C ILE A 61 3.51 12.64 -4.59
N HIS A 62 2.62 11.80 -4.08
CA HIS A 62 1.51 11.25 -4.86
C HIS A 62 0.49 12.32 -5.27
N LYS A 63 0.25 13.32 -4.42
CA LYS A 63 -0.59 14.46 -4.77
C LYS A 63 0.04 15.33 -5.87
N GLU A 64 1.37 15.50 -5.83
CA GLU A 64 2.10 16.39 -6.75
C GLU A 64 2.46 15.72 -8.08
N THR A 65 2.49 14.37 -8.14
CA THR A 65 2.92 13.63 -9.34
C THR A 65 1.87 12.62 -9.79
N THR A 66 1.64 11.55 -9.04
CA THR A 66 0.75 10.43 -9.44
C THR A 66 -0.68 10.88 -9.71
N GLY A 67 -1.24 11.74 -8.87
CA GLY A 67 -2.58 12.30 -9.05
C GLY A 67 -2.73 13.08 -10.36
N PRO A 68 -1.86 14.09 -10.62
CA PRO A 68 -1.82 14.81 -11.90
C PRO A 68 -1.61 13.92 -13.12
N GLU A 69 -0.75 12.90 -13.01
CA GLU A 69 -0.51 11.94 -14.10
C GLU A 69 -1.78 11.16 -14.44
N ILE A 70 -2.45 10.58 -13.43
CA ILE A 70 -3.73 9.86 -13.62
C ILE A 70 -4.78 10.76 -14.25
N TRP A 71 -4.96 11.98 -13.73
CA TRP A 71 -5.95 12.93 -14.23
C TRP A 71 -5.72 13.31 -15.70
N ARG A 72 -4.46 13.60 -16.04
CA ARG A 72 -4.06 13.93 -17.41
C ARG A 72 -4.27 12.74 -18.36
N ASP A 73 -3.81 11.55 -17.96
CA ASP A 73 -3.83 10.36 -18.81
C ASP A 73 -5.27 9.80 -18.99
N ALA A 74 -6.16 10.10 -18.04
CA ALA A 74 -7.60 9.85 -18.13
C ALA A 74 -8.38 11.01 -18.77
N GLU A 75 -7.69 12.04 -19.32
CA GLU A 75 -8.32 13.21 -19.94
C GLU A 75 -9.37 13.92 -19.04
N GLY A 76 -9.13 13.88 -17.71
CA GLY A 76 -10.03 14.42 -16.72
C GLY A 76 -11.31 13.62 -16.48
N GLN A 77 -11.41 12.41 -17.03
CA GLN A 77 -12.58 11.54 -16.92
C GLN A 77 -12.32 10.43 -15.89
N VAL A 78 -12.44 10.77 -14.63
CA VAL A 78 -12.28 9.83 -13.51
C VAL A 78 -13.55 9.87 -12.66
N ASP A 79 -14.28 8.77 -12.63
CA ASP A 79 -15.46 8.58 -11.77
C ASP A 79 -15.10 7.89 -10.48
N PHE A 80 -14.25 6.85 -10.56
CA PHE A 80 -13.80 6.06 -9.44
C PHE A 80 -12.27 5.95 -9.39
N PHE A 81 -11.72 6.04 -8.19
CA PHE A 81 -10.33 5.72 -7.90
C PHE A 81 -10.27 4.62 -6.85
N VAL A 82 -9.89 3.42 -7.27
CA VAL A 82 -9.81 2.22 -6.41
C VAL A 82 -8.36 1.92 -6.07
N ALA A 83 -8.01 1.92 -4.80
CA ALA A 83 -6.62 1.75 -4.39
C ALA A 83 -6.47 0.86 -3.14
N GLY A 84 -5.51 -0.09 -3.21
CA GLY A 84 -5.09 -0.88 -2.06
C GLY A 84 -4.37 -0.04 -1.01
N VAL A 85 -4.70 -0.23 0.26
CA VAL A 85 -4.12 0.54 1.36
C VAL A 85 -3.00 -0.23 2.05
N GLY A 86 -1.75 0.15 1.75
CA GLY A 86 -0.55 -0.25 2.49
C GLY A 86 -0.15 0.83 3.48
N THR A 87 0.65 1.80 3.04
CA THR A 87 0.96 3.01 3.84
C THR A 87 -0.18 4.03 3.83
N GLY A 88 -1.05 3.97 2.83
CA GLY A 88 -2.08 4.97 2.61
C GLY A 88 -1.61 6.23 1.88
N GLY A 89 -0.32 6.31 1.52
CA GLY A 89 0.23 7.49 0.82
C GLY A 89 -0.41 7.73 -0.53
N THR A 90 -0.54 6.69 -1.35
CA THR A 90 -1.14 6.78 -2.68
C THR A 90 -2.60 7.22 -2.63
N ILE A 91 -3.43 6.52 -1.85
CA ILE A 91 -4.86 6.85 -1.77
C ILE A 91 -5.09 8.25 -1.21
N THR A 92 -4.30 8.67 -0.21
CA THR A 92 -4.37 10.02 0.36
C THR A 92 -3.97 11.07 -0.66
N GLY A 93 -2.80 10.93 -1.28
CA GLY A 93 -2.29 11.93 -2.21
C GLY A 93 -3.11 12.04 -3.48
N VAL A 94 -3.34 10.91 -4.15
CA VAL A 94 -4.12 10.85 -5.40
C VAL A 94 -5.58 11.22 -5.14
N GLY A 95 -6.20 10.62 -4.11
CA GLY A 95 -7.59 10.90 -3.77
C GLY A 95 -7.83 12.38 -3.46
N THR A 96 -6.92 13.01 -2.71
CA THR A 96 -6.98 14.46 -2.46
C THR A 96 -6.92 15.25 -3.76
N TYR A 97 -5.94 14.95 -4.64
CA TYR A 97 -5.80 15.65 -5.91
C TYR A 97 -7.03 15.47 -6.80
N LEU A 98 -7.50 14.24 -6.97
CA LEU A 98 -8.66 13.96 -7.84
C LEU A 98 -9.92 14.66 -7.35
N LYS A 99 -10.17 14.68 -6.04
CA LYS A 99 -11.32 15.41 -5.46
C LYS A 99 -11.18 16.93 -5.54
N GLU A 100 -9.97 17.47 -5.59
CA GLU A 100 -9.73 18.89 -5.89
C GLU A 100 -10.07 19.23 -7.35
N GLN A 101 -9.87 18.30 -8.30
CA GLN A 101 -10.24 18.48 -9.70
C GLN A 101 -11.75 18.26 -9.93
N ASN A 102 -12.30 17.19 -9.36
CA ASN A 102 -13.72 16.85 -9.43
C ASN A 102 -14.19 16.27 -8.09
N PRO A 103 -14.97 17.04 -7.29
CA PRO A 103 -15.48 16.58 -6.00
C PRO A 103 -16.38 15.33 -6.04
N ASN A 104 -16.89 14.98 -7.23
CA ASN A 104 -17.76 13.81 -7.41
C ASN A 104 -16.99 12.49 -7.58
N VAL A 105 -15.66 12.55 -7.76
CA VAL A 105 -14.84 11.32 -7.82
C VAL A 105 -15.02 10.50 -6.56
N LYS A 106 -15.36 9.24 -6.74
CA LYS A 106 -15.45 8.27 -5.65
C LYS A 106 -14.11 7.60 -5.41
N VAL A 107 -13.61 7.69 -4.19
CA VAL A 107 -12.36 7.08 -3.77
C VAL A 107 -12.66 5.85 -2.94
N VAL A 108 -12.20 4.69 -3.37
CA VAL A 108 -12.45 3.39 -2.74
C VAL A 108 -11.15 2.84 -2.18
N ALA A 109 -11.13 2.60 -0.87
CA ALA A 109 -10.02 1.97 -0.18
C ALA A 109 -10.17 0.45 -0.18
N VAL A 110 -9.14 -0.27 -0.60
CA VAL A 110 -9.14 -1.74 -0.61
C VAL A 110 -8.30 -2.27 0.54
N GLU A 111 -8.87 -3.16 1.34
CA GLU A 111 -8.17 -3.85 2.42
C GLU A 111 -8.42 -5.37 2.39
N PRO A 112 -7.54 -6.20 2.99
CA PRO A 112 -7.79 -7.64 3.08
C PRO A 112 -8.96 -7.94 4.02
N ALA A 113 -9.92 -8.78 3.60
CA ALA A 113 -11.07 -9.16 4.43
C ALA A 113 -10.67 -9.88 5.73
N THR A 114 -9.51 -10.53 5.77
CA THR A 114 -8.97 -11.15 6.99
C THR A 114 -8.13 -10.20 7.85
N SER A 115 -7.98 -8.93 7.43
CA SER A 115 -7.28 -7.86 8.16
C SER A 115 -8.01 -6.52 7.97
N PRO A 116 -9.30 -6.42 8.37
CA PRO A 116 -10.18 -5.30 8.08
C PRO A 116 -9.95 -4.13 9.06
N VAL A 117 -8.74 -3.57 9.01
CA VAL A 117 -8.31 -2.50 9.93
C VAL A 117 -9.10 -1.21 9.73
N LEU A 118 -9.43 -0.87 8.47
CA LEU A 118 -10.11 0.38 8.14
C LEU A 118 -11.61 0.29 8.40
N SER A 119 -12.23 -0.86 8.12
CA SER A 119 -13.68 -1.06 8.30
C SER A 119 -14.05 -1.58 9.68
N GLU A 120 -13.25 -2.47 10.29
CA GLU A 120 -13.59 -3.16 11.54
C GLU A 120 -12.61 -2.89 12.70
N GLY A 121 -11.49 -2.21 12.45
CA GLY A 121 -10.53 -1.78 13.48
C GLY A 121 -9.60 -2.86 13.99
N HIS A 122 -9.51 -4.03 13.36
CA HIS A 122 -8.60 -5.10 13.76
C HIS A 122 -7.76 -5.63 12.60
N GLY A 123 -6.51 -5.97 12.89
CA GLY A 123 -5.60 -6.61 11.94
C GLY A 123 -5.64 -8.13 12.02
N GLY A 124 -5.23 -8.81 10.95
CA GLY A 124 -5.13 -10.25 10.87
C GLY A 124 -4.12 -10.70 9.81
N ALA A 125 -3.87 -12.01 9.74
CA ALA A 125 -3.02 -12.58 8.71
C ALA A 125 -3.74 -12.63 7.36
N HIS A 126 -3.04 -12.25 6.28
CA HIS A 126 -3.55 -12.30 4.92
C HIS A 126 -2.43 -12.63 3.93
N LYS A 127 -2.79 -12.94 2.66
CA LYS A 127 -1.85 -13.31 1.60
C LYS A 127 -1.59 -12.19 0.59
N ILE A 128 -2.24 -11.05 0.71
CA ILE A 128 -2.14 -9.94 -0.25
C ILE A 128 -0.96 -9.04 0.14
N GLN A 129 0.23 -9.35 -0.35
CA GLN A 129 1.43 -8.56 -0.08
C GLN A 129 1.29 -7.13 -0.62
N GLY A 130 1.78 -6.16 0.17
CA GLY A 130 1.82 -4.75 -0.21
C GLY A 130 0.68 -3.90 0.36
N ILE A 131 -0.38 -4.52 0.87
CA ILE A 131 -1.50 -3.84 1.57
C ILE A 131 -1.74 -4.45 2.94
N GLY A 132 -2.62 -3.86 3.74
CA GLY A 132 -3.03 -4.43 5.03
C GLY A 132 -1.90 -4.47 6.06
N ALA A 133 -1.36 -3.32 6.45
CA ALA A 133 -0.25 -3.22 7.41
C ALA A 133 -0.59 -3.68 8.84
N GLY A 134 -1.86 -3.96 9.13
CA GLY A 134 -2.35 -4.39 10.44
C GLY A 134 -2.62 -3.25 11.42
N PHE A 135 -2.51 -2.00 10.97
CA PHE A 135 -2.82 -0.79 11.72
C PHE A 135 -3.17 0.35 10.76
N VAL A 136 -3.81 1.42 11.26
CA VAL A 136 -4.08 2.63 10.47
C VAL A 136 -2.84 3.51 10.44
N PRO A 137 -2.21 3.73 9.25
CA PRO A 137 -1.00 4.56 9.14
C PRO A 137 -1.28 6.04 9.44
N LYS A 138 -0.30 6.75 10.02
CA LYS A 138 -0.45 8.18 10.32
C LYS A 138 -0.56 9.07 9.07
N VAL A 139 0.01 8.64 7.95
CA VAL A 139 -0.06 9.39 6.68
C VAL A 139 -1.36 9.15 5.91
N LEU A 140 -2.18 8.19 6.33
CA LEU A 140 -3.49 7.94 5.75
C LEU A 140 -4.49 8.99 6.24
N ASP A 141 -5.04 9.76 5.31
CA ASP A 141 -6.23 10.57 5.58
C ASP A 141 -7.48 9.69 5.44
N THR A 142 -8.06 9.32 6.57
CA THR A 142 -9.26 8.47 6.61
C THR A 142 -10.54 9.17 6.12
N LYS A 143 -10.47 10.45 5.77
CA LYS A 143 -11.59 11.22 5.20
C LYS A 143 -11.52 11.34 3.68
N VAL A 144 -10.41 10.91 3.07
CA VAL A 144 -10.22 11.05 1.63
C VAL A 144 -11.03 10.03 0.83
N TYR A 145 -11.23 8.83 1.36
CA TYR A 145 -12.02 7.78 0.70
C TYR A 145 -13.49 7.83 1.14
N ASP A 146 -14.35 7.44 0.21
CA ASP A 146 -15.81 7.41 0.40
C ASP A 146 -16.27 6.04 0.90
N GLU A 147 -15.52 4.98 0.55
CA GLU A 147 -15.86 3.60 0.85
C GLU A 147 -14.62 2.76 1.14
N VAL A 148 -14.79 1.73 1.98
CA VAL A 148 -13.79 0.69 2.22
C VAL A 148 -14.35 -0.63 1.73
N MET A 149 -13.65 -1.29 0.82
CA MET A 149 -14.04 -2.59 0.29
C MET A 149 -13.03 -3.67 0.72
N PRO A 150 -13.45 -4.60 1.59
CA PRO A 150 -12.63 -5.76 1.93
C PRO A 150 -12.62 -6.78 0.78
N ILE A 151 -11.43 -7.37 0.53
CA ILE A 151 -11.25 -8.41 -0.48
C ILE A 151 -10.65 -9.67 0.16
N ASP A 152 -11.10 -10.85 -0.27
CA ASP A 152 -10.53 -12.12 0.18
C ASP A 152 -9.11 -12.36 -0.38
N ASN A 153 -8.51 -13.50 0.00
CA ASN A 153 -7.16 -13.83 -0.42
C ASN A 153 -7.07 -14.47 -1.82
N GLU A 154 -8.17 -14.82 -2.46
CA GLU A 154 -8.21 -15.64 -3.69
C GLU A 154 -8.42 -14.79 -4.94
N HIS A 155 -9.42 -13.94 -4.96
CA HIS A 155 -9.74 -13.07 -6.10
C HIS A 155 -8.59 -12.17 -6.60
N PRO A 156 -7.69 -11.64 -5.73
CA PRO A 156 -6.53 -10.90 -6.20
C PRO A 156 -5.61 -11.69 -7.13
N PHE A 157 -5.42 -12.99 -6.86
CA PHE A 157 -4.62 -13.88 -7.72
C PHE A 157 -5.30 -14.16 -9.06
N GLU A 158 -6.61 -14.33 -9.05
CA GLU A 158 -7.40 -14.55 -10.27
C GLU A 158 -7.39 -13.32 -11.16
N ALA A 159 -7.62 -12.14 -10.60
CA ALA A 159 -7.59 -10.88 -11.34
C ALA A 159 -6.19 -10.56 -11.91
N SER A 160 -5.10 -10.79 -11.14
CA SER A 160 -3.74 -10.63 -11.65
C SER A 160 -3.44 -11.57 -12.83
N LYS A 161 -3.90 -12.83 -12.75
CA LYS A 161 -3.75 -13.80 -13.86
C LYS A 161 -4.58 -13.41 -15.07
N LEU A 162 -5.80 -12.90 -14.84
CA LEU A 162 -6.67 -12.42 -15.92
C LEU A 162 -6.00 -11.26 -16.66
N LEU A 163 -5.53 -10.25 -15.94
CA LEU A 163 -4.85 -9.09 -16.52
C LEU A 163 -3.63 -9.51 -17.36
N ALA A 164 -2.82 -10.42 -16.85
CA ALA A 164 -1.66 -10.93 -17.59
C ALA A 164 -2.06 -11.67 -18.88
N LYS A 165 -3.18 -12.41 -18.86
CA LYS A 165 -3.65 -13.19 -20.03
C LYS A 165 -4.33 -12.31 -21.08
N THR A 166 -5.12 -11.33 -20.68
CA THR A 166 -5.95 -10.52 -21.61
C THR A 166 -5.17 -9.32 -22.15
N GLU A 167 -4.40 -8.65 -21.28
CA GLU A 167 -3.73 -7.38 -21.60
C GLU A 167 -2.20 -7.53 -21.69
N GLY A 168 -1.63 -8.67 -21.33
CA GLY A 168 -0.18 -8.86 -21.29
C GLY A 168 0.53 -8.10 -20.19
N ILE A 169 -0.21 -7.60 -19.20
CA ILE A 169 0.32 -6.76 -18.12
C ILE A 169 0.57 -7.63 -16.87
N LEU A 170 1.83 -7.82 -16.51
CA LEU A 170 2.22 -8.55 -15.30
C LEU A 170 2.33 -7.59 -14.10
N THR A 171 1.49 -7.82 -13.11
CA THR A 171 1.43 -6.99 -11.89
C THR A 171 1.53 -7.81 -10.62
N GLY A 172 1.76 -7.12 -9.49
CA GLY A 172 1.69 -7.75 -8.16
C GLY A 172 0.25 -8.05 -7.72
N ILE A 173 0.15 -8.90 -6.70
CA ILE A 173 -1.13 -9.38 -6.17
C ILE A 173 -2.03 -8.25 -5.65
N SER A 174 -1.45 -7.19 -5.08
CA SER A 174 -2.21 -6.01 -4.62
C SER A 174 -2.84 -5.22 -5.77
N SER A 175 -2.24 -5.24 -6.97
CA SER A 175 -2.85 -4.67 -8.18
C SER A 175 -4.06 -5.50 -8.61
N GLY A 176 -3.97 -6.84 -8.49
CA GLY A 176 -5.10 -7.73 -8.72
C GLY A 176 -6.26 -7.46 -7.75
N ALA A 177 -5.96 -7.12 -6.50
CA ALA A 177 -6.98 -6.74 -5.52
C ALA A 177 -7.75 -5.46 -5.96
N ALA A 178 -7.03 -4.42 -6.36
CA ALA A 178 -7.66 -3.20 -6.85
C ALA A 178 -8.43 -3.44 -8.15
N LEU A 179 -7.85 -4.20 -9.09
CA LEU A 179 -8.51 -4.55 -10.35
C LEU A 179 -9.82 -5.30 -10.13
N TYR A 180 -9.82 -6.35 -9.29
CA TYR A 180 -11.02 -7.14 -9.04
C TYR A 180 -12.18 -6.28 -8.55
N LEU A 181 -11.93 -5.42 -7.58
CA LEU A 181 -12.95 -4.53 -7.02
C LEU A 181 -13.36 -3.39 -7.98
N SER A 182 -12.56 -3.12 -9.00
CA SER A 182 -12.93 -2.17 -10.07
C SER A 182 -13.85 -2.79 -11.14
N LEU A 183 -14.00 -4.14 -11.14
CA LEU A 183 -14.81 -4.86 -12.12
C LEU A 183 -16.20 -5.24 -11.61
N ILE A 184 -16.46 -5.07 -10.32
CA ILE A 184 -17.75 -5.38 -9.68
C ILE A 184 -18.43 -4.12 -9.18
#